data_2d0db9abc71134bd0feb1e34c4a8e5ce
#
_entry.id   2d0db9abc71134bd0feb1e34c4a8e5ce
#
_cell.length_a   1.000
_cell.length_b   1.000
_cell.length_c   1.000
_cell.angle_alpha   90.00
_cell.angle_beta   90.00
_cell.angle_gamma   90.00
#
_symmetry.space_group_name_H-M   'P 1'
#
loop_
_entity.id
_entity.type
_entity.pdbx_description
1 polymer ?
#
loop_
_entity_poly.entity_id
_entity_poly.type
_entity_poly.pdbx_seq_one_letter_code
_entity_poly.pdbx_strand_id
1 'polypeptide(L)'
;MSLIAGTILLVACQSETQSKTSKPQEVQWSYAGITGPEHWGDLSKDYKLSKADKEQSHINITGAENVDLPELNLNNQESEGQVENELDGKTYTLVGHFVYKTYNGKIAVVSVLYNYGDENQALKQIWDKMPQAANTETELPQPISLDDFYPEDKDYYNFEGSLTTPPCTEGVNWIVFKNQETVSKEQVEKFTQTLGFENNRPIQDTNGRQIKE
;
A
#
# COMPACT_ATOMS: atom_id res chain seq x y z
N MET A 1 4.39 28.03 65.75
CA MET A 1 3.81 29.37 65.61
C MET A 1 4.70 30.12 64.63
N SER A 2 4.23 30.32 63.43
CA SER A 2 4.78 31.32 62.49
C SER A 2 3.80 31.52 61.37
N LEU A 3 3.27 32.70 61.27
CA LEU A 3 2.40 33.19 60.21
C LEU A 3 3.27 33.43 58.95
N ILE A 4 2.81 33.01 57.80
CA ILE A 4 3.34 33.43 56.52
C ILE A 4 2.22 34.12 55.77
N ALA A 5 2.47 35.39 55.46
CA ALA A 5 1.60 36.26 54.71
C ALA A 5 1.50 35.85 53.24
N GLY A 6 0.28 35.80 52.73
CA GLY A 6 0.02 35.57 51.31
C GLY A 6 0.26 36.80 50.46
N THR A 7 1.05 36.67 49.43
CA THR A 7 1.20 37.68 48.39
C THR A 7 0.36 37.25 47.17
N ILE A 8 -0.67 38.05 46.87
CA ILE A 8 -1.51 37.88 45.69
C ILE A 8 -0.76 38.50 44.49
N LEU A 9 -0.33 37.68 43.54
CA LEU A 9 0.18 38.14 42.25
C LEU A 9 -0.97 38.14 41.25
N LEU A 10 -1.37 39.31 40.82
CA LEU A 10 -2.25 39.53 39.69
C LEU A 10 -1.44 39.25 38.39
N VAL A 11 -1.69 38.13 37.74
CA VAL A 11 -1.18 37.86 36.40
C VAL A 11 -2.18 38.38 35.39
N ALA A 12 -1.77 39.39 34.65
CA ALA A 12 -2.53 39.91 33.51
C ALA A 12 -2.58 38.85 32.40
N CYS A 13 -3.77 38.48 31.96
CA CYS A 13 -4.00 37.66 30.79
C CYS A 13 -3.51 38.41 29.54
N GLN A 14 -2.32 38.06 29.05
CA GLN A 14 -1.98 38.30 27.67
C GLN A 14 -2.62 37.16 26.84
N SER A 15 -3.54 37.55 25.97
CA SER A 15 -4.12 36.67 24.96
C SER A 15 -3.03 36.31 23.93
N GLU A 16 -2.34 35.20 24.16
CA GLU A 16 -1.56 34.59 23.11
C GLU A 16 -2.54 34.03 22.06
N THR A 17 -2.53 34.66 20.90
CA THR A 17 -3.19 34.18 19.71
C THR A 17 -2.43 32.93 19.29
N GLN A 18 -2.84 31.76 19.77
CA GLN A 18 -2.37 30.49 19.24
C GLN A 18 -2.76 30.43 17.76
N SER A 19 -1.78 30.63 16.90
CA SER A 19 -1.86 30.26 15.48
C SER A 19 -2.23 28.79 15.42
N LYS A 20 -3.48 28.50 15.13
CA LYS A 20 -3.92 27.18 14.74
C LYS A 20 -3.23 26.88 13.41
N THR A 21 -2.11 26.17 13.44
CA THR A 21 -1.60 25.47 12.26
C THR A 21 -2.67 24.46 11.90
N SER A 22 -3.51 24.82 10.93
CA SER A 22 -4.40 23.87 10.28
C SER A 22 -3.51 22.77 9.70
N LYS A 23 -3.75 21.51 10.11
CA LYS A 23 -3.19 20.35 9.37
C LYS A 23 -3.51 20.58 7.89
N PRO A 24 -2.56 20.33 6.97
CA PRO A 24 -2.86 20.37 5.54
C PRO A 24 -4.14 19.56 5.30
N GLN A 25 -5.10 20.15 4.62
CA GLN A 25 -6.33 19.44 4.29
C GLN A 25 -5.91 18.30 3.35
N GLU A 26 -6.05 17.07 3.81
CA GLU A 26 -5.73 15.87 3.04
C GLU A 26 -6.59 15.87 1.77
N VAL A 27 -5.94 15.76 0.62
CA VAL A 27 -6.65 15.79 -0.67
C VAL A 27 -7.37 14.46 -0.84
N GLN A 28 -8.68 14.51 -0.96
CA GLN A 28 -9.50 13.33 -1.15
C GLN A 28 -9.32 12.79 -2.58
N TRP A 29 -8.97 11.53 -2.69
CA TRP A 29 -8.88 10.79 -3.94
C TRP A 29 -9.71 9.50 -3.84
N SER A 30 -10.00 8.89 -4.97
CA SER A 30 -10.78 7.65 -5.06
C SER A 30 -10.32 6.82 -6.26
N TYR A 31 -10.93 5.68 -6.49
CA TYR A 31 -10.67 4.85 -7.66
C TYR A 31 -11.66 5.07 -8.81
N ALA A 32 -12.60 6.01 -8.70
CA ALA A 32 -13.59 6.27 -9.73
C ALA A 32 -13.97 7.76 -9.84
N GLY A 33 -14.53 8.13 -10.98
CA GLY A 33 -15.06 9.48 -11.23
C GLY A 33 -14.00 10.57 -11.23
N ILE A 34 -14.38 11.78 -10.87
CA ILE A 34 -13.53 12.99 -10.98
C ILE A 34 -12.33 13.03 -10.03
N THR A 35 -12.27 12.11 -9.08
CA THR A 35 -11.15 11.92 -8.16
C THR A 35 -10.44 10.58 -8.36
N GLY A 36 -10.78 9.87 -9.45
CA GLY A 36 -10.21 8.59 -9.82
C GLY A 36 -8.79 8.68 -10.40
N PRO A 37 -8.18 7.53 -10.74
CA PRO A 37 -6.77 7.43 -11.14
C PRO A 37 -6.35 8.34 -12.29
N GLU A 38 -7.23 8.57 -13.27
CA GLU A 38 -6.97 9.45 -14.41
C GLU A 38 -6.79 10.93 -14.00
N HIS A 39 -7.29 11.31 -12.83
CA HIS A 39 -7.31 12.67 -12.33
C HIS A 39 -6.36 12.90 -11.15
N TRP A 40 -5.76 11.86 -10.57
CA TRP A 40 -4.93 11.98 -9.37
C TRP A 40 -3.86 13.06 -9.49
N GLY A 41 -3.15 13.14 -10.62
CA GLY A 41 -2.11 14.14 -10.85
C GLY A 41 -2.60 15.60 -10.89
N ASP A 42 -3.90 15.81 -11.07
CA ASP A 42 -4.53 17.12 -11.13
C ASP A 42 -5.14 17.54 -9.79
N LEU A 43 -5.31 16.59 -8.84
CA LEU A 43 -5.94 16.85 -7.54
C LEU A 43 -5.04 17.64 -6.59
N SER A 44 -3.72 17.43 -6.67
CA SER A 44 -2.73 18.10 -5.83
C SER A 44 -1.40 18.30 -6.54
N LYS A 45 -0.66 19.32 -6.11
CA LYS A 45 0.73 19.51 -6.55
C LYS A 45 1.63 18.35 -6.12
N ASP A 46 1.31 17.70 -5.01
CA ASP A 46 2.06 16.58 -4.46
C ASP A 46 1.77 15.27 -5.21
N TYR A 47 0.67 15.21 -5.98
CA TYR A 47 0.27 14.03 -6.75
C TYR A 47 0.67 14.09 -8.24
N LYS A 48 1.46 15.09 -8.64
CA LYS A 48 1.86 15.29 -10.05
C LYS A 48 2.51 14.07 -10.69
N LEU A 49 3.26 13.29 -9.92
CA LEU A 49 3.96 12.10 -10.38
C LEU A 49 3.00 11.06 -10.96
N SER A 50 1.79 10.95 -10.41
CA SER A 50 0.78 10.00 -10.90
C SER A 50 0.35 10.21 -12.35
N LYS A 51 0.68 11.36 -12.96
CA LYS A 51 0.35 11.70 -14.36
C LYS A 51 1.58 12.03 -15.22
N ALA A 52 2.61 12.59 -14.62
CA ALA A 52 3.72 13.20 -15.34
C ALA A 52 4.93 12.27 -15.53
N ASP A 53 5.07 11.27 -14.68
CA ASP A 53 6.26 10.43 -14.64
C ASP A 53 6.07 9.10 -15.41
N LYS A 54 7.19 8.45 -15.69
CA LYS A 54 7.29 7.35 -16.63
C LYS A 54 7.52 5.98 -15.98
N GLU A 55 7.76 5.96 -14.67
CA GLU A 55 8.02 4.73 -13.95
C GLU A 55 6.84 4.34 -13.05
N GLN A 56 5.64 4.65 -13.51
CA GLN A 56 4.42 4.39 -12.77
C GLN A 56 4.08 2.88 -12.73
N SER A 57 3.45 2.44 -11.64
CA SER A 57 2.96 1.07 -11.40
C SER A 57 1.43 1.07 -11.27
N HIS A 58 0.78 -0.06 -11.61
CA HIS A 58 1.34 -1.34 -12.09
C HIS A 58 1.72 -1.29 -13.57
N ILE A 59 2.47 -2.29 -14.00
CA ILE A 59 2.80 -2.47 -15.41
C ILE A 59 2.45 -3.88 -15.86
N ASN A 60 2.29 -4.04 -17.18
CA ASN A 60 2.21 -5.36 -17.77
C ASN A 60 3.61 -6.00 -17.81
N ILE A 61 3.79 -7.13 -17.11
CA ILE A 61 5.07 -7.86 -17.05
C ILE A 61 5.19 -8.75 -18.30
N THR A 62 5.82 -8.22 -19.34
CA THR A 62 6.09 -8.94 -20.59
C THR A 62 7.51 -8.69 -21.05
N GLY A 63 8.13 -9.71 -21.66
CA GLY A 63 9.48 -9.58 -22.23
C GLY A 63 10.56 -9.38 -21.16
N ALA A 64 10.40 -10.04 -20.01
CA ALA A 64 11.41 -10.04 -18.97
C ALA A 64 12.73 -10.62 -19.48
N GLU A 65 13.83 -10.04 -19.05
CA GLU A 65 15.18 -10.52 -19.33
C GLU A 65 15.58 -11.57 -18.29
N ASN A 66 15.99 -12.73 -18.75
CA ASN A 66 16.53 -13.76 -17.87
C ASN A 66 17.92 -13.31 -17.39
N VAL A 67 18.02 -13.03 -16.09
CA VAL A 67 19.26 -12.66 -15.42
C VAL A 67 19.39 -13.44 -14.12
N ASP A 68 20.61 -13.56 -13.62
CA ASP A 68 20.86 -14.22 -12.32
C ASP A 68 20.43 -13.26 -11.18
N LEU A 69 19.14 -13.35 -10.80
CA LEU A 69 18.62 -12.58 -9.67
C LEU A 69 19.05 -13.22 -8.34
N PRO A 70 19.40 -12.40 -7.32
CA PRO A 70 19.75 -12.92 -6.02
C PRO A 70 18.57 -13.63 -5.34
N GLU A 71 18.86 -14.64 -4.54
CA GLU A 71 17.85 -15.24 -3.67
C GLU A 71 17.24 -14.21 -2.72
N LEU A 72 15.90 -14.20 -2.64
CA LEU A 72 15.18 -13.28 -1.78
C LEU A 72 15.35 -13.63 -0.30
N ASN A 73 15.91 -12.68 0.44
CA ASN A 73 15.98 -12.75 1.89
C ASN A 73 15.09 -11.63 2.48
N LEU A 74 13.84 -11.98 2.75
CA LEU A 74 12.84 -11.06 3.31
C LEU A 74 12.95 -11.11 4.83
N ASN A 75 13.84 -10.29 5.40
CA ASN A 75 13.85 -10.07 6.84
C ASN A 75 12.63 -9.23 7.22
N ASN A 76 11.62 -9.89 7.77
CA ASN A 76 10.32 -9.31 8.12
C ASN A 76 10.45 -8.22 9.19
N GLN A 77 10.60 -6.98 8.76
CA GLN A 77 10.37 -5.78 9.56
C GLN A 77 9.09 -5.15 9.04
N GLU A 78 8.30 -4.58 9.94
CA GLU A 78 6.96 -3.99 9.74
C GLU A 78 6.58 -3.69 8.27
N SER A 79 5.52 -4.35 7.79
CA SER A 79 4.97 -4.11 6.46
C SER A 79 3.51 -3.69 6.57
N GLU A 80 3.10 -2.72 5.75
CA GLU A 80 1.70 -2.38 5.53
C GLU A 80 1.23 -3.14 4.29
N GLY A 81 0.16 -3.94 4.42
CA GLY A 81 -0.44 -4.69 3.31
C GLY A 81 -1.51 -3.87 2.61
N GLN A 82 -1.43 -3.77 1.28
CA GLN A 82 -2.50 -3.26 0.42
C GLN A 82 -2.89 -4.36 -0.57
N VAL A 83 -4.16 -4.38 -0.98
CA VAL A 83 -4.68 -5.39 -1.89
C VAL A 83 -5.23 -4.70 -3.13
N GLU A 84 -4.67 -5.01 -4.30
CA GLU A 84 -5.03 -4.43 -5.60
C GLU A 84 -5.03 -5.51 -6.71
N ASN A 85 -5.70 -5.24 -7.84
CA ASN A 85 -5.83 -6.17 -8.96
C ASN A 85 -5.08 -5.70 -10.21
N GLU A 86 -4.35 -6.59 -10.85
CA GLU A 86 -3.80 -6.67 -12.22
C GLU A 86 -2.28 -6.57 -12.39
N LEU A 87 -1.69 -7.61 -12.98
CA LEU A 87 -0.32 -7.63 -13.52
C LEU A 87 -0.23 -8.62 -14.70
N ASP A 88 0.67 -8.39 -15.65
CA ASP A 88 1.15 -9.30 -16.69
C ASP A 88 0.16 -9.59 -17.87
N GLY A 89 -0.74 -8.65 -18.22
CA GLY A 89 -1.75 -8.88 -19.29
C GLY A 89 -2.74 -10.00 -18.99
N LYS A 90 -2.66 -10.59 -17.79
CA LYS A 90 -3.65 -11.47 -17.20
C LYS A 90 -4.34 -10.73 -16.09
N THR A 91 -5.62 -10.94 -15.96
CA THR A 91 -6.41 -10.46 -14.83
C THR A 91 -6.28 -11.47 -13.70
N TYR A 92 -5.71 -11.06 -12.59
CA TYR A 92 -5.69 -11.86 -11.37
C TYR A 92 -6.90 -11.50 -10.51
N THR A 93 -7.34 -12.48 -9.74
CA THR A 93 -8.51 -12.30 -8.89
C THR A 93 -8.23 -11.32 -7.75
N LEU A 94 -7.02 -11.34 -7.25
CA LEU A 94 -6.55 -10.54 -6.14
C LEU A 94 -5.03 -10.39 -6.21
N VAL A 95 -4.51 -9.26 -5.76
CA VAL A 95 -3.07 -9.04 -5.58
C VAL A 95 -2.82 -8.53 -4.17
N GLY A 96 -1.87 -9.12 -3.46
CA GLY A 96 -1.39 -8.64 -2.17
C GLY A 96 -0.07 -7.88 -2.33
N HIS A 97 -0.02 -6.64 -1.83
CA HIS A 97 1.20 -5.85 -1.79
C HIS A 97 1.73 -5.73 -0.37
N PHE A 98 2.99 -6.12 -0.18
CA PHE A 98 3.71 -6.02 1.08
C PHE A 98 4.79 -4.95 0.92
N VAL A 99 4.57 -3.82 1.58
CA VAL A 99 5.43 -2.63 1.43
C VAL A 99 6.53 -2.64 2.49
N TYR A 100 7.78 -2.66 2.04
CA TYR A 100 8.96 -2.60 2.88
C TYR A 100 9.62 -1.24 2.76
N LYS A 101 9.98 -0.64 3.88
CA LYS A 101 10.69 0.63 3.91
C LYS A 101 11.99 0.50 4.71
N THR A 102 13.09 0.88 4.09
CA THR A 102 14.39 0.89 4.76
C THR A 102 14.58 2.17 5.59
N TYR A 103 15.52 2.16 6.54
CA TYR A 103 15.86 3.33 7.36
C TYR A 103 16.28 4.56 6.56
N ASN A 104 16.84 4.38 5.37
CA ASN A 104 17.22 5.47 4.46
C ASN A 104 16.10 5.90 3.51
N GLY A 105 14.88 5.39 3.72
CA GLY A 105 13.68 5.79 2.99
C GLY A 105 13.45 5.08 1.65
N LYS A 106 14.30 4.12 1.25
CA LYS A 106 14.03 3.29 0.06
C LYS A 106 12.82 2.40 0.31
N ILE A 107 12.01 2.23 -0.72
CA ILE A 107 10.79 1.42 -0.69
C ILE A 107 10.99 0.22 -1.60
N ALA A 108 10.58 -0.95 -1.13
CA ALA A 108 10.38 -2.13 -1.95
C ALA A 108 8.95 -2.65 -1.74
N VAL A 109 8.34 -3.16 -2.79
CA VAL A 109 7.02 -3.81 -2.73
C VAL A 109 7.17 -5.25 -3.20
N VAL A 110 6.76 -6.17 -2.35
CA VAL A 110 6.63 -7.59 -2.70
C VAL A 110 5.17 -7.86 -3.06
N SER A 111 4.92 -8.39 -4.24
CA SER A 111 3.59 -8.71 -4.75
C SER A 111 3.36 -10.22 -4.79
N VAL A 112 2.23 -10.63 -4.26
CA VAL A 112 1.67 -11.98 -4.36
C VAL A 112 0.41 -11.93 -5.21
N LEU A 113 0.38 -12.74 -6.25
CA LEU A 113 -0.75 -12.87 -7.17
C LEU A 113 -1.64 -14.03 -6.72
N TYR A 114 -2.95 -13.82 -6.72
CA TYR A 114 -3.90 -14.84 -6.31
C TYR A 114 -4.86 -15.18 -7.44
N ASN A 115 -5.10 -16.48 -7.64
CA ASN A 115 -6.15 -17.00 -8.50
C ASN A 115 -7.27 -17.65 -7.67
N TYR A 116 -8.44 -17.81 -8.25
CA TYR A 116 -9.49 -18.59 -7.61
C TYR A 116 -9.06 -20.04 -7.38
N GLY A 117 -9.28 -20.51 -6.17
CA GLY A 117 -8.97 -21.86 -5.73
C GLY A 117 -9.43 -22.12 -4.30
N ASP A 118 -8.62 -22.83 -3.57
CA ASP A 118 -8.89 -23.14 -2.16
C ASP A 118 -8.82 -21.88 -1.28
N GLU A 119 -9.47 -21.94 -0.11
CA GLU A 119 -9.43 -20.85 0.88
C GLU A 119 -8.00 -20.61 1.36
N ASN A 120 -7.53 -19.37 1.25
CA ASN A 120 -6.22 -18.97 1.76
C ASN A 120 -6.28 -18.71 3.27
N GLN A 121 -5.54 -19.50 4.03
CA GLN A 121 -5.59 -19.47 5.48
C GLN A 121 -4.93 -18.20 6.08
N ALA A 122 -3.90 -17.67 5.43
CA ALA A 122 -3.25 -16.43 5.86
C ALA A 122 -4.19 -15.23 5.69
N LEU A 123 -4.80 -15.09 4.50
CA LEU A 123 -5.81 -14.06 4.24
C LEU A 123 -7.01 -14.19 5.17
N LYS A 124 -7.45 -15.43 5.48
CA LYS A 124 -8.56 -15.66 6.38
C LYS A 124 -8.35 -15.06 7.76
N GLN A 125 -7.15 -15.18 8.32
CA GLN A 125 -6.82 -14.65 9.65
C GLN A 125 -7.01 -13.14 9.71
N ILE A 126 -6.66 -12.42 8.64
CA ILE A 126 -6.83 -10.98 8.54
C ILE A 126 -8.29 -10.62 8.27
N TRP A 127 -8.91 -11.26 7.29
CA TRP A 127 -10.25 -10.88 6.81
C TRP A 127 -11.37 -11.24 7.76
N ASP A 128 -11.16 -12.21 8.64
CA ASP A 128 -12.11 -12.49 9.74
C ASP A 128 -12.10 -11.38 10.80
N LYS A 129 -11.09 -10.53 10.81
CA LYS A 129 -10.94 -9.37 11.69
C LYS A 129 -11.09 -8.02 10.99
N MET A 130 -11.39 -8.02 9.69
CA MET A 130 -11.52 -6.81 8.90
C MET A 130 -12.56 -5.86 9.50
N PRO A 131 -12.22 -4.58 9.75
CA PRO A 131 -13.17 -3.59 10.27
C PRO A 131 -14.38 -3.44 9.35
N GLN A 132 -15.56 -3.28 9.93
CA GLN A 132 -16.81 -3.09 9.17
C GLN A 132 -17.11 -1.60 8.91
N ALA A 133 -16.36 -0.69 9.53
CA ALA A 133 -16.54 0.75 9.37
C ALA A 133 -15.23 1.39 8.93
N ALA A 134 -15.33 2.38 8.03
CA ALA A 134 -14.18 3.15 7.60
C ALA A 134 -13.50 3.88 8.77
N ASN A 135 -12.18 4.04 8.69
CA ASN A 135 -11.35 4.69 9.71
C ASN A 135 -11.42 4.03 11.12
N THR A 136 -11.66 2.73 11.14
CA THR A 136 -11.57 1.94 12.37
C THR A 136 -10.46 0.89 12.23
N GLU A 137 -9.85 0.54 13.36
CA GLU A 137 -8.79 -0.44 13.46
C GLU A 137 -9.27 -1.65 14.27
N THR A 138 -8.77 -2.81 13.95
CA THR A 138 -9.02 -4.03 14.71
C THR A 138 -7.69 -4.73 14.96
N GLU A 139 -7.41 -5.02 16.23
CA GLU A 139 -6.22 -5.78 16.59
C GLU A 139 -6.35 -7.25 16.17
N LEU A 140 -5.26 -7.78 15.64
CA LEU A 140 -5.17 -9.22 15.37
C LEU A 140 -4.90 -9.97 16.68
N PRO A 141 -5.55 -11.12 16.90
CA PRO A 141 -5.44 -11.86 18.15
C PRO A 141 -4.05 -12.45 18.37
N GLN A 142 -3.26 -12.61 17.30
CA GLN A 142 -1.89 -13.11 17.32
C GLN A 142 -1.08 -12.46 16.20
N PRO A 143 0.24 -12.34 16.36
CA PRO A 143 1.13 -11.94 15.25
C PRO A 143 0.99 -12.92 14.09
N ILE A 144 0.98 -12.40 12.87
CA ILE A 144 0.95 -13.17 11.63
C ILE A 144 2.34 -13.11 11.00
N SER A 145 2.84 -14.27 10.55
CA SER A 145 4.06 -14.30 9.75
C SER A 145 3.75 -13.84 8.33
N LEU A 146 4.56 -12.94 7.77
CA LEU A 146 4.44 -12.55 6.37
C LEU A 146 4.79 -13.70 5.42
N ASP A 147 5.63 -14.64 5.84
CA ASP A 147 5.96 -15.83 5.06
C ASP A 147 4.73 -16.71 4.80
N ASP A 148 3.68 -16.63 5.63
CA ASP A 148 2.44 -17.39 5.43
C ASP A 148 1.64 -16.92 4.19
N PHE A 149 1.96 -15.74 3.65
CA PHE A 149 1.34 -15.17 2.44
C PHE A 149 2.13 -15.44 1.17
N TYR A 150 3.37 -15.89 1.29
CA TYR A 150 4.27 -16.02 0.14
C TYR A 150 4.24 -17.45 -0.41
N PRO A 151 4.38 -17.60 -1.73
CA PRO A 151 4.49 -18.92 -2.31
C PRO A 151 5.76 -19.62 -1.81
N GLU A 152 5.73 -20.97 -1.81
CA GLU A 152 6.87 -21.80 -1.42
C GLU A 152 8.08 -21.55 -2.34
N ASP A 153 7.83 -21.54 -3.63
CA ASP A 153 8.84 -21.16 -4.63
C ASP A 153 8.81 -19.64 -4.83
N LYS A 154 9.92 -18.99 -4.48
CA LYS A 154 10.08 -17.54 -4.43
C LYS A 154 10.76 -16.96 -5.69
N ASP A 155 10.69 -17.63 -6.83
CA ASP A 155 11.09 -17.04 -8.10
C ASP A 155 10.26 -15.79 -8.40
N TYR A 156 10.91 -14.75 -8.91
CA TYR A 156 10.26 -13.46 -9.03
C TYR A 156 10.67 -12.66 -10.27
N TYR A 157 9.82 -11.71 -10.64
CA TYR A 157 10.16 -10.60 -11.53
C TYR A 157 10.61 -9.40 -10.71
N ASN A 158 11.57 -8.64 -11.25
CA ASN A 158 12.07 -7.43 -10.61
C ASN A 158 12.11 -6.25 -11.58
N PHE A 159 11.60 -5.09 -11.15
CA PHE A 159 11.65 -3.84 -11.91
C PHE A 159 11.53 -2.63 -10.97
N GLU A 160 11.95 -1.46 -11.47
CA GLU A 160 11.72 -0.18 -10.80
C GLU A 160 10.36 0.39 -11.19
N GLY A 161 9.63 0.92 -10.21
CA GLY A 161 8.30 1.48 -10.40
C GLY A 161 7.90 2.51 -9.35
N SER A 162 6.61 2.63 -9.11
CA SER A 162 6.04 3.59 -8.16
C SER A 162 5.15 2.93 -7.11
N LEU A 163 4.74 3.71 -6.11
CA LEU A 163 3.54 3.41 -5.34
C LEU A 163 2.31 3.47 -6.26
N THR A 164 1.29 2.68 -5.96
CA THR A 164 0.07 2.53 -6.76
C THR A 164 -1.07 3.43 -6.30
N THR A 165 -0.87 4.11 -5.19
CA THR A 165 -1.79 5.12 -4.64
C THR A 165 -1.11 6.48 -4.56
N PRO A 166 -1.85 7.60 -4.62
CA PRO A 166 -1.27 8.93 -4.44
C PRO A 166 -0.40 9.04 -3.19
N PRO A 167 0.79 9.64 -3.29
CA PRO A 167 1.30 10.50 -4.38
C PRO A 167 1.96 9.76 -5.54
N CYS A 168 1.90 8.42 -5.64
CA CYS A 168 2.49 7.60 -6.71
C CYS A 168 4.00 7.82 -6.86
N THR A 169 4.69 7.94 -5.74
CA THR A 169 6.14 8.18 -5.67
C THR A 169 6.90 7.08 -6.39
N GLU A 170 7.80 7.45 -7.28
CA GLU A 170 8.70 6.55 -8.02
C GLU A 170 9.94 6.13 -7.20
N GLY A 171 10.77 5.26 -7.78
CA GLY A 171 11.95 4.70 -7.11
C GLY A 171 11.59 3.55 -6.16
N VAL A 172 10.50 2.86 -6.44
CA VAL A 172 10.05 1.67 -5.72
C VAL A 172 10.60 0.44 -6.41
N ASN A 173 11.34 -0.38 -5.67
CA ASN A 173 11.79 -1.68 -6.17
C ASN A 173 10.66 -2.71 -6.06
N TRP A 174 10.13 -3.14 -7.19
CA TRP A 174 9.09 -4.14 -7.30
C TRP A 174 9.66 -5.54 -7.39
N ILE A 175 9.11 -6.44 -6.59
CA ILE A 175 9.40 -7.86 -6.54
C ILE A 175 8.05 -8.58 -6.68
N VAL A 176 7.81 -9.22 -7.80
CA VAL A 176 6.53 -9.88 -8.09
C VAL A 176 6.78 -11.36 -8.20
N PHE A 177 6.24 -12.16 -7.28
CA PHE A 177 6.39 -13.61 -7.34
C PHE A 177 5.79 -14.17 -8.62
N LYS A 178 6.51 -15.09 -9.26
CA LYS A 178 6.04 -15.80 -10.46
C LYS A 178 4.95 -16.81 -10.12
N ASN A 179 5.10 -17.46 -8.98
CA ASN A 179 4.15 -18.45 -8.50
C ASN A 179 2.99 -17.77 -7.77
N GLN A 180 1.79 -18.22 -8.07
CA GLN A 180 0.56 -17.65 -7.56
C GLN A 180 0.06 -18.46 -6.37
N GLU A 181 -0.59 -17.77 -5.45
CA GLU A 181 -1.36 -18.36 -4.37
C GLU A 181 -2.84 -18.52 -4.76
N THR A 182 -3.59 -19.22 -3.96
CA THR A 182 -5.03 -19.37 -4.15
C THR A 182 -5.82 -18.51 -3.17
N VAL A 183 -7.02 -18.11 -3.59
CA VAL A 183 -8.01 -17.42 -2.76
C VAL A 183 -9.40 -17.94 -3.10
N SER A 184 -10.24 -18.19 -2.11
CA SER A 184 -11.60 -18.65 -2.39
C SER A 184 -12.48 -17.49 -2.91
N LYS A 185 -13.52 -17.87 -3.65
CA LYS A 185 -14.50 -16.90 -4.15
C LYS A 185 -15.19 -16.16 -3.00
N GLU A 186 -15.51 -16.85 -1.94
CA GLU A 186 -16.15 -16.29 -0.74
C GLU A 186 -15.26 -15.26 -0.06
N GLN A 187 -13.92 -15.49 -0.05
CA GLN A 187 -12.97 -14.53 0.50
C GLN A 187 -12.95 -13.25 -0.32
N VAL A 188 -12.89 -13.36 -1.65
CA VAL A 188 -12.91 -12.19 -2.56
C VAL A 188 -14.22 -11.42 -2.43
N GLU A 189 -15.36 -12.13 -2.42
CA GLU A 189 -16.68 -11.51 -2.24
C GLU A 189 -16.77 -10.75 -0.91
N LYS A 190 -16.28 -11.36 0.19
CA LYS A 190 -16.24 -10.71 1.51
C LYS A 190 -15.40 -9.44 1.49
N PHE A 191 -14.23 -9.49 0.88
CA PHE A 191 -13.33 -8.32 0.73
C PHE A 191 -14.00 -7.21 -0.07
N THR A 192 -14.52 -7.52 -1.25
CA THR A 192 -15.20 -6.55 -2.13
C THR A 192 -16.43 -5.93 -1.44
N GLN A 193 -17.23 -6.73 -0.73
CA GLN A 193 -18.37 -6.21 0.03
C GLN A 193 -17.95 -5.26 1.16
N THR A 194 -16.84 -5.54 1.83
CA THR A 194 -16.33 -4.69 2.90
C THR A 194 -15.79 -3.36 2.38
N LEU A 195 -15.08 -3.37 1.26
CA LEU A 195 -14.62 -2.15 0.61
C LEU A 195 -15.76 -1.35 -0.01
N GLY A 196 -16.70 -2.01 -0.68
CA GLY A 196 -17.82 -1.39 -1.38
C GLY A 196 -17.46 -0.73 -2.71
N PHE A 197 -16.22 -0.87 -3.19
CA PHE A 197 -15.73 -0.35 -4.47
C PHE A 197 -14.55 -1.18 -4.99
N GLU A 198 -14.26 -1.05 -6.27
CA GLU A 198 -13.05 -1.60 -6.89
C GLU A 198 -11.86 -0.70 -6.57
N ASN A 199 -10.76 -1.27 -6.10
CA ASN A 199 -9.58 -0.54 -5.61
C ASN A 199 -8.33 -0.77 -6.47
N ASN A 200 -8.49 -1.00 -7.75
CA ASN A 200 -7.41 -1.21 -8.70
C ASN A 200 -7.09 0.06 -9.51
N ARG A 201 -5.81 0.38 -9.62
CA ARG A 201 -5.32 1.39 -10.54
C ARG A 201 -5.13 0.76 -11.92
N PRO A 202 -5.53 1.42 -13.03
CA PRO A 202 -5.25 0.93 -14.39
C PRO A 202 -3.75 0.68 -14.63
N ILE A 203 -3.46 -0.33 -15.46
CA ILE A 203 -2.09 -0.66 -15.88
C ILE A 203 -1.45 0.55 -16.55
N GLN A 204 -0.19 0.79 -16.23
CA GLN A 204 0.62 1.88 -16.75
C GLN A 204 1.59 1.36 -17.84
N ASP A 205 2.01 2.26 -18.72
CA ASP A 205 2.99 1.93 -19.74
C ASP A 205 4.35 1.58 -19.12
N THR A 206 5.03 0.59 -19.68
CA THR A 206 6.38 0.22 -19.25
C THR A 206 7.40 1.31 -19.53
N ASN A 207 7.16 2.14 -20.54
CA ASN A 207 8.07 3.20 -21.00
C ASN A 207 9.51 2.71 -21.26
N GLY A 208 9.67 1.44 -21.64
CA GLY A 208 10.97 0.83 -21.90
C GLY A 208 11.75 0.44 -20.66
N ARG A 209 11.11 0.37 -19.48
CA ARG A 209 11.75 -0.15 -18.27
C ARG A 209 12.16 -1.61 -18.46
N GLN A 210 13.33 -1.94 -17.91
CA GLN A 210 13.83 -3.29 -17.87
C GLN A 210 13.08 -4.09 -16.81
N ILE A 211 12.53 -5.22 -17.20
CA ILE A 211 11.97 -6.22 -16.30
C ILE A 211 12.93 -7.41 -16.29
N LYS A 212 13.30 -7.89 -15.13
CA LYS A 212 14.24 -8.98 -14.91
C LYS A 212 13.52 -10.19 -14.35
N GLU A 213 14.01 -11.40 -14.69
CA GLU A 213 13.52 -12.66 -14.13
C GLU A 213 14.65 -13.66 -13.92
#